data_3409f5faa4ce469a34fe26bb72eb7f20
#
_entry.id   3409f5faa4ce469a34fe26bb72eb7f20
#
_cell.length_a   1.000
_cell.length_b   1.000
_cell.length_c   1.000
_cell.angle_alpha   90.00
_cell.angle_beta   90.00
_cell.angle_gamma   90.00
#
_symmetry.space_group_name_H-M   'P 1'
#
loop_
_entity.id
_entity.type
_entity.pdbx_description
1 polymer ?
#
loop_
_entity_poly.entity_id
_entity_poly.type
_entity_poly.pdbx_seq_one_letter_code
_entity_poly.pdbx_strand_id
1 'polypeptide(L)'
;MCKYTIMIGLDYGKMNVECGDNYNLAIQKYKEIKKDFYNTPATITLYNNEKHIEQFTTKTKNEYSFEKLYNELIDKIIQINEIGEELTKKEKKLAESKNNSYHMIEETDYDDLSMDILLDLKKNLTQRRLVKDENKEYYAWHECNCKIIEILKDYKEARHDKITGSKCNIYKSKYYKEGKNCKEKRISILKDLKINS
;
A
#
# COMPACT_ATOMS: atom_id res chain seq x y z
N MET A 1 7.67 40.76 33.96
CA MET A 1 7.91 39.30 33.86
C MET A 1 6.81 38.70 32.99
N CYS A 2 7.13 37.97 31.93
CA CYS A 2 6.10 37.49 31.00
C CYS A 2 5.28 36.40 31.66
N LYS A 3 3.94 36.55 31.71
CA LYS A 3 3.03 35.63 32.40
C LYS A 3 2.70 34.41 31.56
N TYR A 4 2.60 34.57 30.24
CA TYR A 4 2.25 33.49 29.32
C TYR A 4 3.41 33.17 28.39
N THR A 5 3.72 31.89 28.27
CA THR A 5 4.78 31.37 27.40
C THR A 5 4.28 30.16 26.61
N ILE A 6 4.58 30.11 25.33
CA ILE A 6 4.31 28.93 24.49
C ILE A 6 5.64 28.23 24.30
N MET A 7 5.70 26.98 24.69
CA MET A 7 6.83 26.10 24.44
C MET A 7 6.51 25.20 23.23
N ILE A 8 7.41 25.18 22.26
CA ILE A 8 7.34 24.34 21.09
C ILE A 8 8.46 23.31 21.19
N GLY A 9 8.10 22.05 21.45
CA GLY A 9 9.02 20.91 21.45
C GLY A 9 9.10 20.30 20.07
N LEU A 10 10.30 20.22 19.50
CA LEU A 10 10.62 19.60 18.21
C LEU A 10 11.62 18.46 18.47
N ASP A 11 11.72 17.49 17.54
CA ASP A 11 12.68 16.37 17.65
C ASP A 11 14.14 16.83 17.87
N TYR A 12 14.48 18.01 17.37
CA TYR A 12 15.85 18.58 17.42
C TYR A 12 16.02 19.72 18.43
N GLY A 13 15.00 20.04 19.25
CA GLY A 13 15.11 21.09 20.26
C GLY A 13 13.79 21.66 20.75
N LYS A 14 13.89 22.65 21.62
CA LYS A 14 12.75 23.37 22.18
C LYS A 14 12.86 24.85 21.87
N MET A 15 11.75 25.48 21.54
CA MET A 15 11.64 26.94 21.36
C MET A 15 10.62 27.48 22.34
N ASN A 16 10.91 28.66 22.90
CA ASN A 16 9.98 29.37 23.77
C ASN A 16 9.56 30.66 23.09
N VAL A 17 8.26 30.92 23.08
CA VAL A 17 7.67 32.17 22.58
C VAL A 17 6.99 32.88 23.73
N GLU A 18 7.54 34.03 24.12
CA GLU A 18 6.94 34.88 25.14
C GLU A 18 5.71 35.61 24.60
N CYS A 19 4.61 35.55 25.35
CA CYS A 19 3.31 36.08 24.92
C CYS A 19 2.83 37.28 25.75
N GLY A 20 3.64 37.76 26.70
CA GLY A 20 3.26 38.85 27.58
C GLY A 20 2.24 38.43 28.67
N ASP A 21 1.49 39.38 29.18
CA ASP A 21 0.58 39.19 30.33
C ASP A 21 -0.90 39.07 29.93
N ASN A 22 -1.20 39.22 28.63
CA ASN A 22 -2.57 39.18 28.14
C ASN A 22 -2.96 37.76 27.64
N TYR A 23 -3.91 37.14 28.33
CA TYR A 23 -4.38 35.78 28.01
C TYR A 23 -4.96 35.65 26.60
N ASN A 24 -5.75 36.64 26.15
CA ASN A 24 -6.40 36.57 24.84
C ASN A 24 -5.36 36.62 23.71
N LEU A 25 -4.32 37.46 23.84
CA LEU A 25 -3.21 37.49 22.88
C LEU A 25 -2.39 36.21 22.92
N ALA A 26 -2.18 35.64 24.10
CA ALA A 26 -1.47 34.37 24.24
C ALA A 26 -2.22 33.22 23.55
N ILE A 27 -3.54 33.14 23.73
CA ILE A 27 -4.41 32.14 23.05
C ILE A 27 -4.42 32.36 21.53
N GLN A 28 -4.48 33.61 21.09
CA GLN A 28 -4.44 33.90 19.66
C GLN A 28 -3.11 33.41 19.02
N LYS A 29 -1.97 33.78 19.60
CA LYS A 29 -0.65 33.29 19.16
C LYS A 29 -0.53 31.79 19.23
N TYR A 30 -1.07 31.14 20.27
CA TYR A 30 -1.08 29.70 20.39
C TYR A 30 -1.86 29.02 19.23
N LYS A 31 -3.02 29.58 18.85
CA LYS A 31 -3.81 29.10 17.70
C LYS A 31 -3.08 29.30 16.36
N GLU A 32 -2.37 30.40 16.19
CA GLU A 32 -1.58 30.69 15.00
C GLU A 32 -0.42 29.68 14.88
N ILE A 33 0.35 29.50 15.96
CA ILE A 33 1.45 28.52 16.01
C ILE A 33 0.93 27.09 15.75
N LYS A 34 -0.22 26.69 16.29
CA LYS A 34 -0.84 25.40 15.97
C LYS A 34 -1.09 25.21 14.49
N LYS A 35 -1.49 26.26 13.76
CA LYS A 35 -1.71 26.20 12.31
C LYS A 35 -0.39 26.07 11.55
N ASP A 36 0.63 26.83 11.96
CA ASP A 36 1.94 26.81 11.30
C ASP A 36 2.64 25.45 11.43
N PHE A 37 2.46 24.80 12.56
CA PHE A 37 3.03 23.48 12.85
C PHE A 37 2.10 22.30 12.57
N TYR A 38 0.95 22.52 11.92
CA TYR A 38 -0.04 21.45 11.67
C TYR A 38 0.54 20.23 10.97
N ASN A 39 1.47 20.42 10.04
CA ASN A 39 2.14 19.37 9.27
C ASN A 39 3.57 19.05 9.77
N THR A 40 4.00 19.65 10.87
CA THR A 40 5.34 19.44 11.43
C THR A 40 5.21 18.71 12.78
N PRO A 41 5.93 17.59 12.99
CA PRO A 41 5.93 16.91 14.29
C PRO A 41 6.38 17.87 15.39
N ALA A 42 5.47 18.28 16.25
CA ALA A 42 5.73 19.21 17.34
C ALA A 42 4.77 19.00 18.51
N THR A 43 5.23 19.29 19.71
CA THR A 43 4.38 19.44 20.88
C THR A 43 4.35 20.90 21.27
N ILE A 44 3.18 21.53 21.20
CA ILE A 44 2.99 22.95 21.49
C ILE A 44 2.25 23.07 22.81
N THR A 45 2.85 23.68 23.79
CA THR A 45 2.29 23.79 25.15
C THR A 45 2.21 25.26 25.56
N LEU A 46 1.04 25.67 26.01
CA LEU A 46 0.82 27.00 26.58
C LEU A 46 0.94 26.94 28.10
N TYR A 47 1.75 27.81 28.65
CA TYR A 47 1.99 27.98 30.10
C TYR A 47 1.54 29.34 30.63
N ASN A 48 1.11 29.36 31.87
CA ASN A 48 0.91 30.56 32.69
C ASN A 48 1.80 30.44 33.93
N ASN A 49 2.88 31.20 34.01
CA ASN A 49 3.86 31.14 35.13
C ASN A 49 4.21 29.70 35.48
N GLU A 50 4.70 28.93 34.53
CA GLU A 50 5.06 27.50 34.68
C GLU A 50 3.89 26.50 34.83
N LYS A 51 2.65 26.99 35.02
CA LYS A 51 1.49 26.09 35.02
C LYS A 51 1.02 25.79 33.61
N HIS A 52 0.89 24.51 33.32
CA HIS A 52 0.36 24.02 32.07
C HIS A 52 -1.12 24.42 31.90
N ILE A 53 -1.46 25.07 30.79
CA ILE A 53 -2.84 25.46 30.46
C ILE A 53 -3.41 24.50 29.39
N GLU A 54 -2.73 24.42 28.25
CA GLU A 54 -3.18 23.65 27.11
C GLU A 54 -1.98 23.05 26.38
N GLN A 55 -2.12 21.83 25.89
CA GLN A 55 -1.13 21.14 25.08
C GLN A 55 -1.76 20.64 23.81
N PHE A 56 -1.06 20.83 22.71
CA PHE A 56 -1.40 20.27 21.41
C PHE A 56 -0.18 19.52 20.88
N THR A 57 -0.38 18.25 20.56
CA THR A 57 0.65 17.46 19.88
C THR A 57 0.19 17.26 18.46
N THR A 58 1.00 17.70 17.51
CA THR A 58 0.75 17.40 16.11
C THR A 58 0.93 15.91 15.89
N LYS A 59 0.26 15.39 14.90
CA LYS A 59 0.33 13.96 14.58
C LYS A 59 1.78 13.50 14.53
N THR A 60 2.04 12.41 15.25
CA THR A 60 3.38 11.84 15.33
C THR A 60 3.87 11.43 13.93
N LYS A 61 5.17 11.55 13.70
CA LYS A 61 5.92 11.16 12.50
C LYS A 61 5.48 9.79 11.92
N ASN A 62 4.86 8.93 12.76
CA ASN A 62 4.45 7.58 12.43
C ASN A 62 3.16 7.45 11.60
N GLU A 63 2.27 8.46 11.57
CA GLU A 63 1.03 8.38 10.77
C GLU A 63 1.27 8.65 9.28
N TYR A 64 2.33 9.41 8.94
CA TYR A 64 2.69 9.78 7.57
C TYR A 64 4.16 9.50 7.25
N SER A 65 4.77 8.48 7.91
CA SER A 65 6.12 8.14 7.52
C SER A 65 6.11 7.61 6.08
N PHE A 66 7.08 8.05 5.29
CA PHE A 66 7.24 7.57 3.92
C PHE A 66 7.35 6.03 3.88
N GLU A 67 7.98 5.43 4.89
CA GLU A 67 8.10 3.98 5.06
C GLU A 67 6.74 3.29 5.17
N LYS A 68 5.82 3.86 5.96
CA LYS A 68 4.47 3.33 6.10
C LYS A 68 3.72 3.37 4.78
N LEU A 69 3.73 4.54 4.09
CA LEU A 69 3.09 4.69 2.77
C LEU A 69 3.71 3.76 1.72
N TYR A 70 5.04 3.61 1.74
CA TYR A 70 5.75 2.70 0.85
C TYR A 70 5.34 1.24 1.10
N ASN A 71 5.27 0.81 2.36
CA ASN A 71 4.85 -0.53 2.73
C ASN A 71 3.38 -0.79 2.38
N GLU A 72 2.50 0.20 2.59
CA GLU A 72 1.09 0.14 2.19
C GLU A 72 0.93 0.00 0.66
N LEU A 73 1.75 0.72 -0.12
CA LEU A 73 1.78 0.58 -1.58
C LEU A 73 2.16 -0.85 -1.98
N ILE A 74 3.21 -1.42 -1.37
CA ILE A 74 3.62 -2.80 -1.61
C ILE A 74 2.48 -3.77 -1.27
N ASP A 75 1.79 -3.58 -0.15
CA ASP A 75 0.65 -4.43 0.24
C ASP A 75 -0.48 -4.39 -0.78
N LYS A 76 -0.78 -3.22 -1.34
CA LYS A 76 -1.77 -3.09 -2.42
C LYS A 76 -1.35 -3.81 -3.70
N ILE A 77 -0.08 -3.74 -4.06
CA ILE A 77 0.46 -4.46 -5.21
C ILE A 77 0.37 -5.97 -4.98
N ILE A 78 0.67 -6.46 -3.78
CA ILE A 78 0.53 -7.86 -3.41
C ILE A 78 -0.94 -8.30 -3.57
N GLN A 79 -1.90 -7.56 -3.01
CA GLN A 79 -3.33 -7.85 -3.11
C GLN A 79 -3.79 -7.96 -4.58
N ILE A 80 -3.37 -7.04 -5.45
CA ILE A 80 -3.72 -7.10 -6.88
C ILE A 80 -3.17 -8.38 -7.53
N ASN A 81 -1.94 -8.79 -7.20
CA ASN A 81 -1.37 -10.02 -7.73
C ASN A 81 -2.09 -11.27 -7.22
N GLU A 82 -2.47 -11.31 -5.94
CA GLU A 82 -3.24 -12.42 -5.36
C GLU A 82 -4.60 -12.57 -6.04
N ILE A 83 -5.34 -11.47 -6.22
CA ILE A 83 -6.62 -11.45 -6.95
C ILE A 83 -6.43 -11.98 -8.38
N GLY A 84 -5.39 -11.55 -9.08
CA GLY A 84 -5.11 -11.97 -10.44
C GLY A 84 -4.76 -13.46 -10.54
N GLU A 85 -4.05 -14.01 -9.57
CA GLU A 85 -3.80 -15.45 -9.50
C GLU A 85 -5.09 -16.25 -9.26
N GLU A 86 -5.98 -15.77 -8.40
CA GLU A 86 -7.28 -16.39 -8.14
C GLU A 86 -8.17 -16.36 -9.38
N LEU A 87 -8.24 -15.23 -10.09
CA LEU A 87 -8.98 -15.10 -11.34
C LEU A 87 -8.45 -16.07 -12.41
N THR A 88 -7.13 -16.18 -12.53
CA THR A 88 -6.48 -17.11 -13.47
C THR A 88 -6.83 -18.57 -13.14
N LYS A 89 -6.80 -18.96 -11.85
CA LYS A 89 -7.20 -20.30 -11.39
C LYS A 89 -8.67 -20.57 -11.68
N LYS A 90 -9.54 -19.58 -11.44
CA LYS A 90 -10.98 -19.68 -11.71
C LYS A 90 -11.27 -19.82 -13.20
N GLU A 91 -10.59 -19.05 -14.05
CA GLU A 91 -10.73 -19.18 -15.51
C GLU A 91 -10.33 -20.58 -16.00
N LYS A 92 -9.22 -21.12 -15.48
CA LYS A 92 -8.76 -22.48 -15.81
C LYS A 92 -9.80 -23.54 -15.42
N LYS A 93 -10.33 -23.49 -14.19
CA LYS A 93 -11.38 -24.41 -13.73
C LYS A 93 -12.64 -24.35 -14.60
N LEU A 94 -13.07 -23.12 -14.99
CA LEU A 94 -14.22 -22.95 -15.87
C LEU A 94 -13.96 -23.46 -17.29
N ALA A 95 -12.72 -23.37 -17.78
CA ALA A 95 -12.33 -23.95 -19.06
C ALA A 95 -12.36 -25.49 -19.03
N GLU A 96 -11.86 -26.11 -17.96
CA GLU A 96 -11.89 -27.54 -17.73
C GLU A 96 -13.36 -28.04 -17.64
N SER A 97 -14.19 -27.38 -16.83
CA SER A 97 -15.61 -27.69 -16.70
C SER A 97 -16.36 -27.58 -18.03
N LYS A 98 -16.07 -26.53 -18.84
CA LYS A 98 -16.63 -26.39 -20.18
C LYS A 98 -16.26 -27.58 -21.08
N ASN A 99 -15.00 -28.01 -21.08
CA ASN A 99 -14.54 -29.12 -21.89
C ASN A 99 -15.23 -30.43 -21.46
N ASN A 100 -15.37 -30.66 -20.16
CA ASN A 100 -16.10 -31.81 -19.65
C ASN A 100 -17.57 -31.80 -20.09
N SER A 101 -18.25 -30.65 -20.08
CA SER A 101 -19.63 -30.55 -20.58
C SER A 101 -19.72 -30.82 -22.05
N TYR A 102 -18.75 -30.43 -22.86
CA TYR A 102 -18.73 -30.78 -24.29
C TYR A 102 -18.56 -32.30 -24.52
N HIS A 103 -17.63 -32.95 -23.79
CA HIS A 103 -17.46 -34.39 -23.86
C HIS A 103 -18.74 -35.13 -23.47
N MET A 104 -19.44 -34.71 -22.41
CA MET A 104 -20.72 -35.28 -22.03
C MET A 104 -21.77 -35.14 -23.14
N ILE A 105 -21.82 -34.01 -23.84
CA ILE A 105 -22.75 -33.80 -24.96
C ILE A 105 -22.38 -34.67 -26.15
N GLU A 106 -21.08 -34.84 -26.45
CA GLU A 106 -20.59 -35.66 -27.55
C GLU A 106 -20.84 -37.19 -27.33
N GLU A 107 -20.77 -37.61 -26.06
CA GLU A 107 -20.93 -39.04 -25.68
C GLU A 107 -22.38 -39.43 -25.40
N THR A 108 -23.31 -38.47 -25.29
CA THR A 108 -24.71 -38.71 -24.96
C THR A 108 -25.54 -38.75 -26.26
N ASP A 109 -26.35 -39.79 -26.44
CA ASP A 109 -27.29 -39.89 -27.57
C ASP A 109 -28.27 -38.69 -27.54
N TYR A 110 -28.67 -38.24 -28.72
CA TYR A 110 -29.50 -37.03 -28.87
C TYR A 110 -30.81 -37.11 -28.06
N ASP A 111 -31.42 -38.29 -27.97
CA ASP A 111 -32.68 -38.53 -27.27
C ASP A 111 -32.51 -38.50 -25.72
N ASP A 112 -31.28 -38.75 -25.24
CA ASP A 112 -30.95 -38.77 -23.82
C ASP A 112 -30.32 -37.45 -23.33
N LEU A 113 -30.13 -36.48 -24.22
CA LEU A 113 -29.52 -35.20 -23.90
C LEU A 113 -30.43 -34.34 -22.98
N SER A 114 -30.12 -34.29 -21.70
CA SER A 114 -30.95 -33.57 -20.76
C SER A 114 -30.78 -32.02 -20.89
N MET A 115 -31.89 -31.31 -20.70
CA MET A 115 -31.90 -29.83 -20.67
C MET A 115 -30.94 -29.27 -19.59
N ASP A 116 -30.72 -30.01 -18.51
CA ASP A 116 -29.84 -29.62 -17.41
C ASP A 116 -28.37 -29.48 -17.85
N ILE A 117 -27.89 -30.40 -18.69
CA ILE A 117 -26.53 -30.34 -19.26
C ILE A 117 -26.33 -29.04 -20.07
N LEU A 118 -27.35 -28.71 -20.91
CA LEU A 118 -27.31 -27.49 -21.72
C LEU A 118 -27.38 -26.21 -20.88
N LEU A 119 -28.19 -26.22 -19.82
CA LEU A 119 -28.29 -25.10 -18.89
C LEU A 119 -26.98 -24.89 -18.11
N ASP A 120 -26.33 -25.95 -17.65
CA ASP A 120 -25.05 -25.90 -16.98
C ASP A 120 -23.93 -25.41 -17.90
N LEU A 121 -23.90 -25.85 -19.14
CA LEU A 121 -22.97 -25.34 -20.14
C LEU A 121 -23.19 -23.86 -20.39
N LYS A 122 -24.42 -23.38 -20.55
CA LYS A 122 -24.78 -21.98 -20.74
C LYS A 122 -24.32 -21.13 -19.54
N LYS A 123 -24.57 -21.62 -18.32
CA LYS A 123 -24.14 -20.95 -17.08
C LYS A 123 -22.62 -20.86 -17.01
N ASN A 124 -21.91 -21.92 -17.30
CA ASN A 124 -20.45 -21.98 -17.33
C ASN A 124 -19.87 -20.97 -18.35
N LEU A 125 -20.41 -20.96 -19.59
CA LEU A 125 -19.96 -20.02 -20.63
C LEU A 125 -20.18 -18.57 -20.22
N THR A 126 -21.30 -18.26 -19.53
CA THR A 126 -21.58 -16.91 -19.03
C THR A 126 -20.59 -16.50 -17.94
N GLN A 127 -20.37 -17.39 -16.96
CA GLN A 127 -19.40 -17.13 -15.89
C GLN A 127 -17.97 -16.97 -16.45
N ARG A 128 -17.59 -17.81 -17.43
CA ARG A 128 -16.28 -17.70 -18.05
C ARG A 128 -16.08 -16.37 -18.78
N ARG A 129 -17.10 -15.81 -19.43
CA ARG A 129 -17.01 -14.48 -20.04
C ARG A 129 -16.74 -13.40 -19.01
N LEU A 130 -17.47 -13.41 -17.89
CA LEU A 130 -17.29 -12.45 -16.81
C LEU A 130 -15.87 -12.52 -16.25
N VAL A 131 -15.39 -13.71 -15.90
CA VAL A 131 -14.02 -13.90 -15.39
C VAL A 131 -12.97 -13.48 -16.41
N LYS A 132 -13.20 -13.70 -17.70
CA LYS A 132 -12.29 -13.26 -18.76
C LYS A 132 -12.21 -11.75 -18.89
N ASP A 133 -13.33 -11.05 -18.70
CA ASP A 133 -13.35 -9.59 -18.75
C ASP A 133 -12.64 -8.99 -17.54
N GLU A 134 -12.83 -9.53 -16.33
CA GLU A 134 -12.05 -9.18 -15.15
C GLU A 134 -10.54 -9.45 -15.33
N ASN A 135 -10.18 -10.59 -15.95
CA ASN A 135 -8.79 -10.93 -16.21
C ASN A 135 -8.10 -10.01 -17.23
N LYS A 136 -8.81 -9.36 -18.14
CA LYS A 136 -8.20 -8.42 -19.10
C LYS A 136 -7.51 -7.28 -18.40
N GLU A 137 -8.16 -6.70 -17.38
CA GLU A 137 -7.55 -5.62 -16.58
C GLU A 137 -6.33 -6.11 -15.79
N TYR A 138 -6.41 -7.32 -15.24
CA TYR A 138 -5.27 -7.92 -14.56
C TYR A 138 -4.11 -8.19 -15.53
N TYR A 139 -4.34 -8.64 -16.74
CA TYR A 139 -3.27 -8.85 -17.73
C TYR A 139 -2.60 -7.54 -18.13
N ALA A 140 -3.36 -6.46 -18.31
CA ALA A 140 -2.80 -5.13 -18.54
C ALA A 140 -1.93 -4.66 -17.36
N TRP A 141 -2.41 -4.86 -16.12
CA TRP A 141 -1.64 -4.61 -14.92
C TRP A 141 -0.36 -5.45 -14.87
N HIS A 142 -0.45 -6.72 -15.23
CA HIS A 142 0.67 -7.66 -15.19
C HIS A 142 1.83 -7.23 -16.08
N GLU A 143 1.58 -6.64 -17.23
CA GLU A 143 2.61 -6.09 -18.10
C GLU A 143 3.38 -4.94 -17.43
N CYS A 144 2.67 -4.09 -16.67
CA CYS A 144 3.26 -2.97 -15.94
C CYS A 144 3.95 -3.40 -14.64
N ASN A 145 3.50 -4.48 -14.03
CA ASN A 145 3.92 -4.91 -12.69
C ASN A 145 5.43 -5.21 -12.60
N CYS A 146 6.03 -5.77 -13.63
CA CYS A 146 7.48 -6.01 -13.68
C CYS A 146 8.27 -4.71 -13.54
N LYS A 147 7.85 -3.65 -14.25
CA LYS A 147 8.49 -2.33 -14.18
C LYS A 147 8.33 -1.68 -12.81
N ILE A 148 7.15 -1.83 -12.21
CA ILE A 148 6.89 -1.31 -10.86
C ILE A 148 7.80 -2.00 -9.83
N ILE A 149 7.95 -3.32 -9.90
CA ILE A 149 8.84 -4.07 -9.01
C ILE A 149 10.31 -3.63 -9.19
N GLU A 150 10.75 -3.37 -10.41
CA GLU A 150 12.09 -2.85 -10.68
C GLU A 150 12.29 -1.46 -10.04
N ILE A 151 11.32 -0.55 -10.21
CA ILE A 151 11.37 0.79 -9.59
C ILE A 151 11.41 0.69 -8.06
N LEU A 152 10.62 -0.19 -7.47
CA LEU A 152 10.60 -0.39 -6.02
C LEU A 152 11.94 -0.94 -5.48
N LYS A 153 12.60 -1.81 -6.25
CA LYS A 153 13.95 -2.31 -5.93
C LYS A 153 14.98 -1.18 -5.98
N ASP A 154 14.98 -0.43 -7.08
CA ASP A 154 15.90 0.70 -7.26
C ASP A 154 15.74 1.73 -6.13
N TYR A 155 14.51 2.01 -5.73
CA TYR A 155 14.23 2.89 -4.61
C TYR A 155 14.80 2.33 -3.28
N LYS A 156 14.60 1.04 -3.00
CA LYS A 156 15.11 0.42 -1.77
C LYS A 156 16.63 0.44 -1.72
N GLU A 157 17.31 0.19 -2.86
CA GLU A 157 18.76 0.31 -2.99
C GLU A 157 19.24 1.74 -2.75
N ALA A 158 18.63 2.73 -3.42
CA ALA A 158 18.99 4.13 -3.28
C ALA A 158 18.78 4.64 -1.84
N ARG A 159 17.72 4.19 -1.16
CA ARG A 159 17.47 4.50 0.24
C ARG A 159 18.54 3.90 1.14
N HIS A 160 18.89 2.64 0.93
CA HIS A 160 19.95 1.96 1.68
C HIS A 160 21.28 2.71 1.54
N ASP A 161 21.66 3.04 0.31
CA ASP A 161 22.92 3.73 0.03
C ASP A 161 23.00 5.11 0.71
N LYS A 162 21.87 5.84 0.77
CA LYS A 162 21.79 7.11 1.47
C LYS A 162 21.87 6.98 2.99
N ILE A 163 21.29 5.92 3.55
CA ILE A 163 21.26 5.72 5.02
C ILE A 163 22.59 5.16 5.52
N THR A 164 23.16 4.20 4.80
CA THR A 164 24.36 3.48 5.25
C THR A 164 25.65 4.07 4.71
N GLY A 165 25.58 4.94 3.70
CA GLY A 165 26.76 5.46 2.98
C GLY A 165 27.54 4.42 2.18
N SER A 166 26.99 3.21 2.06
CA SER A 166 27.62 2.10 1.35
C SER A 166 26.78 1.64 0.16
N LYS A 167 27.41 1.38 -0.98
CA LYS A 167 26.70 0.87 -2.17
C LYS A 167 26.23 -0.57 -1.92
N CYS A 168 24.93 -0.79 -1.99
CA CYS A 168 24.35 -2.12 -1.82
C CYS A 168 24.29 -2.86 -3.17
N ASN A 169 25.12 -3.88 -3.33
CA ASN A 169 25.10 -4.75 -4.52
C ASN A 169 24.25 -6.02 -4.36
N ILE A 170 23.55 -6.16 -3.24
CA ILE A 170 22.85 -7.40 -2.86
C ILE A 170 21.74 -7.77 -3.85
N TYR A 171 21.06 -6.75 -4.40
CA TYR A 171 19.91 -6.98 -5.27
C TYR A 171 20.26 -7.30 -6.73
N LYS A 172 21.40 -6.83 -7.23
CA LYS A 172 21.80 -7.10 -8.63
C LYS A 172 22.09 -8.58 -8.91
N SER A 173 22.56 -9.34 -7.93
CA SER A 173 22.97 -10.72 -8.16
C SER A 173 21.88 -11.76 -7.95
N LYS A 174 20.99 -11.56 -6.97
CA LYS A 174 20.02 -12.58 -6.55
C LYS A 174 18.70 -12.55 -7.32
N TYR A 175 18.17 -11.34 -7.61
CA TYR A 175 16.83 -11.19 -8.18
C TYR A 175 16.83 -10.97 -9.71
N TYR A 176 17.91 -10.44 -10.28
CA TYR A 176 17.98 -10.18 -11.72
C TYR A 176 18.03 -11.46 -12.58
N LYS A 177 18.62 -12.53 -12.07
CA LYS A 177 18.67 -13.83 -12.76
C LYS A 177 17.38 -14.65 -12.64
N GLU A 178 16.60 -14.46 -11.59
CA GLU A 178 15.42 -15.26 -11.28
C GLU A 178 14.09 -14.61 -11.69
N GLY A 179 14.06 -13.30 -11.95
CA GLY A 179 12.82 -12.52 -12.04
C GLY A 179 12.03 -12.61 -13.35
N LYS A 180 12.64 -13.12 -14.43
CA LYS A 180 11.96 -13.10 -15.73
C LYS A 180 10.89 -14.17 -15.94
N ASN A 181 10.85 -15.26 -15.17
CA ASN A 181 10.04 -16.43 -15.51
C ASN A 181 9.11 -16.97 -14.43
N CYS A 182 8.88 -16.33 -13.29
CA CYS A 182 8.09 -16.97 -12.25
C CYS A 182 7.05 -16.04 -11.58
N LYS A 183 5.76 -16.23 -11.94
CA LYS A 183 4.62 -15.53 -11.31
C LYS A 183 4.59 -15.74 -9.79
N GLU A 184 4.87 -16.94 -9.31
CA GLU A 184 4.84 -17.34 -7.89
C GLU A 184 5.89 -16.61 -7.03
N LYS A 185 7.02 -16.20 -7.62
CA LYS A 185 8.09 -15.50 -6.91
C LYS A 185 7.85 -13.99 -6.70
N ARG A 186 6.87 -13.39 -7.40
CA ARG A 186 6.64 -11.93 -7.31
C ARG A 186 6.15 -11.48 -5.96
N ILE A 187 5.21 -12.21 -5.37
CA ILE A 187 4.68 -11.91 -4.04
C ILE A 187 5.79 -12.01 -3.00
N SER A 188 6.65 -13.03 -3.10
CA SER A 188 7.82 -13.16 -2.23
C SER A 188 8.78 -11.97 -2.36
N ILE A 189 9.10 -11.57 -3.60
CA ILE A 189 9.96 -10.42 -3.88
C ILE A 189 9.35 -9.13 -3.30
N LEU A 190 8.05 -8.91 -3.47
CA LEU A 190 7.37 -7.74 -2.93
C LEU A 190 7.40 -7.69 -1.40
N LYS A 191 7.21 -8.84 -0.74
CA LYS A 191 7.35 -8.95 0.72
C LYS A 191 8.76 -8.60 1.19
N ASP A 192 9.78 -9.06 0.46
CA ASP A 192 11.18 -8.75 0.76
C ASP A 192 11.55 -7.28 0.52
N LEU A 193 10.78 -6.56 -0.30
CA LEU A 193 10.99 -5.13 -0.57
C LEU A 193 10.47 -4.24 0.55
N LYS A 194 9.64 -4.72 1.45
CA LYS A 194 9.18 -3.94 2.60
C LYS A 194 10.34 -3.44 3.45
N ILE A 195 10.15 -2.26 4.01
CA ILE A 195 11.09 -1.65 4.92
C ILE A 195 10.71 -2.11 6.33
N ASN A 196 11.61 -2.81 6.97
CA ASN A 196 11.45 -3.16 8.38
C ASN A 196 11.76 -1.89 9.20
N SER A 197 10.77 -1.47 9.99
CA SER A 197 10.88 -0.38 10.96
C SER A 197 11.70 -0.80 12.16
#